data_3013bd0ea887b9b0349c628f69329ec5
#
_entry.id   3013bd0ea887b9b0349c628f69329ec5
#
_cell.length_a   1.000
_cell.length_b   1.000
_cell.length_c   1.000
_cell.angle_alpha   90.00
_cell.angle_beta   90.00
_cell.angle_gamma   90.00
#
_symmetry.space_group_name_H-M   'P 1'
#
loop_
_entity.id
_entity.type
_entity.pdbx_description
1 polymer ?
#
loop_
_entity_poly.entity_id
_entity_poly.type
_entity_poly.pdbx_seq_one_letter_code
_entity_poly.pdbx_strand_id
1 'polypeptide(L)'
;MRSWVSRMVAIAAVMLLAGAASAQQFTMKLSSPTVNDAPHEWMKAFKAGVEQRSGGRIKVEIYPASQLGQIPATVDGVALGTIEFAMPAVGFLIGLEPRFQVFDAAGVFDNVAQSQKVLADPAVRARLATFGEAKGVELLVVGNNGPLMVASHKAIRTAADFKGVKIRVPGPAPLHIQPFKKLGASPVSIPLGEVLPAMQNKTIDASISSFNVLTGFKYYDVTKTATYLPSSFLFVGGVVNRNFMKSIGPELATIVREEARKAETVFSTFGVADVERTREIWVKNGGEAIVLPPAEAASYLKDVTSVIPAVLETNPQMKIDYDTIVATAKRPAVN
;
A
#
# COMPACT_ATOMS: atom_id res chain seq x y z
N MET A 1 64.34 22.64 -13.00
CA MET A 1 63.71 21.35 -12.60
C MET A 1 62.59 21.45 -11.56
N ARG A 2 62.68 22.34 -10.57
CA ARG A 2 61.64 22.53 -9.52
C ARG A 2 60.25 23.01 -10.02
N SER A 3 60.16 23.81 -11.07
CA SER A 3 58.91 24.36 -11.60
C SER A 3 58.04 23.33 -12.42
N TRP A 4 58.69 22.32 -12.97
CA TRP A 4 57.97 21.28 -13.76
C TRP A 4 57.30 20.23 -12.87
N VAL A 5 57.92 19.86 -11.76
CA VAL A 5 57.35 18.93 -10.79
C VAL A 5 56.14 19.54 -10.10
N SER A 6 56.18 20.83 -9.73
CA SER A 6 55.03 21.53 -9.13
C SER A 6 53.82 21.64 -10.08
N ARG A 7 54.03 21.77 -11.38
CA ARG A 7 52.94 21.81 -12.39
C ARG A 7 52.32 20.43 -12.62
N MET A 8 53.10 19.35 -12.59
CA MET A 8 52.57 17.98 -12.73
C MET A 8 51.79 17.55 -11.49
N VAL A 9 52.19 17.93 -10.29
CA VAL A 9 51.45 17.65 -9.04
C VAL A 9 50.14 18.42 -9.00
N ALA A 10 50.10 19.65 -9.47
CA ALA A 10 48.85 20.43 -9.54
C ALA A 10 47.86 19.87 -10.55
N ILE A 11 48.33 19.37 -11.72
CA ILE A 11 47.45 18.75 -12.72
C ILE A 11 46.91 17.40 -12.23
N ALA A 12 47.69 16.60 -11.52
CA ALA A 12 47.28 15.33 -10.94
C ALA A 12 46.24 15.55 -9.81
N ALA A 13 46.38 16.60 -8.99
CA ALA A 13 45.42 16.97 -7.95
C ALA A 13 44.09 17.45 -8.53
N VAL A 14 44.08 18.17 -9.64
CA VAL A 14 42.85 18.62 -10.35
C VAL A 14 42.13 17.45 -11.01
N MET A 15 42.86 16.44 -11.55
CA MET A 15 42.23 15.24 -12.11
C MET A 15 41.65 14.32 -11.03
N LEU A 16 42.20 14.28 -9.81
CA LEU A 16 41.65 13.50 -8.70
C LEU A 16 40.38 14.16 -8.08
N LEU A 17 40.21 15.46 -8.21
CA LEU A 17 39.00 16.18 -7.77
C LEU A 17 37.85 16.12 -8.79
N ALA A 18 38.13 15.84 -10.06
CA ALA A 18 37.11 15.70 -11.10
C ALA A 18 36.37 14.35 -11.07
N GLY A 19 36.82 13.38 -10.26
CA GLY A 19 36.23 12.04 -10.15
C GLY A 19 35.12 11.88 -9.13
N ALA A 20 34.75 12.92 -8.36
CA ALA A 20 33.86 12.77 -7.21
C ALA A 20 32.51 13.52 -7.27
N ALA A 21 32.21 14.19 -8.35
CA ALA A 21 30.88 14.79 -8.53
C ALA A 21 30.04 13.91 -9.45
N SER A 22 29.55 12.77 -8.93
CA SER A 22 28.38 12.14 -9.56
C SER A 22 27.21 13.10 -9.38
N ALA A 23 27.06 14.02 -10.34
CA ALA A 23 25.97 14.98 -10.31
C ALA A 23 24.65 14.20 -10.29
N GLN A 24 23.75 14.53 -9.37
CA GLN A 24 22.37 14.08 -9.40
C GLN A 24 21.83 14.24 -10.82
N GLN A 25 21.41 13.13 -11.43
CA GLN A 25 20.90 13.11 -12.80
C GLN A 25 19.39 13.04 -12.83
N PHE A 26 18.79 12.40 -11.81
CA PHE A 26 17.36 12.12 -11.74
C PHE A 26 16.81 12.40 -10.34
N THR A 27 15.57 12.89 -10.29
CA THR A 27 14.80 13.00 -9.05
C THR A 27 13.63 12.03 -9.14
N MET A 28 13.42 11.23 -8.10
CA MET A 28 12.32 10.30 -7.97
C MET A 28 11.43 10.74 -6.80
N LYS A 29 10.27 11.34 -7.09
CA LYS A 29 9.28 11.74 -6.10
C LYS A 29 8.40 10.55 -5.75
N LEU A 30 8.32 10.23 -4.46
CA LEU A 30 7.49 9.16 -3.90
C LEU A 30 6.31 9.76 -3.14
N SER A 31 5.09 9.48 -3.56
CA SER A 31 3.88 9.93 -2.90
C SER A 31 3.24 8.82 -2.07
N SER A 32 2.85 9.14 -0.82
CA SER A 32 2.03 8.30 0.05
C SER A 32 0.91 9.11 0.70
N PRO A 33 -0.31 8.56 0.81
CA PRO A 33 -1.39 9.23 1.55
C PRO A 33 -1.23 9.19 3.06
N THR A 34 -0.33 8.35 3.58
CA THR A 34 -0.13 8.07 5.00
C THR A 34 1.26 8.46 5.48
N VAL A 35 1.48 8.35 6.79
CA VAL A 35 2.75 8.67 7.46
C VAL A 35 2.93 7.77 8.69
N ASN A 36 4.18 7.44 9.03
CA ASN A 36 4.54 6.64 10.21
C ASN A 36 3.90 5.24 10.24
N ASP A 37 3.71 4.66 9.07
CA ASP A 37 3.23 3.30 8.85
C ASP A 37 4.20 2.50 7.98
N ALA A 38 3.89 1.23 7.70
CA ALA A 38 4.77 0.37 6.94
C ALA A 38 5.10 0.90 5.53
N PRO A 39 4.17 1.49 4.75
CA PRO A 39 4.47 2.19 3.50
C PRO A 39 5.52 3.29 3.65
N HIS A 40 5.39 4.13 4.68
CA HIS A 40 6.33 5.22 4.90
C HIS A 40 7.73 4.71 5.30
N GLU A 41 7.81 3.70 6.15
CA GLU A 41 9.09 3.07 6.51
C GLU A 41 9.72 2.34 5.31
N TRP A 42 8.91 1.68 4.45
CA TRP A 42 9.37 1.13 3.20
C TRP A 42 10.03 2.21 2.31
N MET A 43 9.37 3.37 2.16
CA MET A 43 9.92 4.48 1.36
C MET A 43 11.26 4.98 1.90
N LYS A 44 11.44 5.03 3.22
CA LYS A 44 12.72 5.41 3.85
C LYS A 44 13.82 4.40 3.56
N ALA A 45 13.54 3.11 3.70
CA ALA A 45 14.49 2.05 3.39
C ALA A 45 14.85 2.02 1.89
N PHE A 46 13.85 2.15 1.02
CA PHE A 46 14.01 2.24 -0.42
C PHE A 46 14.88 3.45 -0.82
N LYS A 47 14.57 4.64 -0.29
CA LYS A 47 15.36 5.86 -0.52
C LYS A 47 16.83 5.64 -0.17
N ALA A 48 17.11 5.15 1.02
CA ALA A 48 18.48 4.93 1.48
C ALA A 48 19.25 3.98 0.54
N GLY A 49 18.62 2.87 0.13
CA GLY A 49 19.23 1.90 -0.78
C GLY A 49 19.46 2.45 -2.18
N VAL A 50 18.47 3.10 -2.76
CA VAL A 50 18.57 3.68 -4.11
C VAL A 50 19.61 4.79 -4.17
N GLU A 51 19.60 5.74 -3.24
CA GLU A 51 20.58 6.83 -3.22
C GLU A 51 22.01 6.30 -3.04
N GLN A 52 22.22 5.35 -2.12
CA GLN A 52 23.52 4.72 -1.89
C GLN A 52 24.02 3.97 -3.14
N ARG A 53 23.21 3.06 -3.69
CA ARG A 53 23.63 2.20 -4.79
C ARG A 53 23.75 2.91 -6.13
N SER A 54 22.95 3.96 -6.34
CA SER A 54 23.10 4.80 -7.52
C SER A 54 24.30 5.76 -7.45
N GLY A 55 25.01 5.81 -6.31
CA GLY A 55 26.08 6.78 -6.09
C GLY A 55 25.55 8.23 -6.12
N GLY A 56 24.30 8.45 -5.69
CA GLY A 56 23.65 9.75 -5.70
C GLY A 56 23.10 10.18 -7.08
N ARG A 57 23.20 9.36 -8.11
CA ARG A 57 22.65 9.68 -9.45
C ARG A 57 21.12 9.79 -9.44
N ILE A 58 20.45 9.03 -8.56
CA ILE A 58 19.01 9.20 -8.28
C ILE A 58 18.86 9.82 -6.89
N LYS A 59 18.23 10.99 -6.82
CA LYS A 59 17.75 11.58 -5.58
C LYS A 59 16.31 11.13 -5.34
N VAL A 60 16.03 10.55 -4.19
CA VAL A 60 14.67 10.13 -3.82
C VAL A 60 14.07 11.14 -2.84
N GLU A 61 12.89 11.67 -3.17
CA GLU A 61 12.16 12.63 -2.35
C GLU A 61 10.83 12.01 -1.91
N ILE A 62 10.61 11.93 -0.59
CA ILE A 62 9.42 11.33 -0.01
C ILE A 62 8.41 12.43 0.35
N TYR A 63 7.18 12.28 -0.15
CA TYR A 63 6.05 13.17 0.08
C TYR A 63 4.90 12.40 0.73
N PRO A 64 4.91 12.25 2.08
CA PRO A 64 3.88 11.55 2.81
C PRO A 64 2.64 12.43 3.03
N ALA A 65 1.59 11.87 3.65
CA ALA A 65 0.38 12.59 4.05
C ALA A 65 -0.28 13.38 2.90
N SER A 66 -0.28 12.83 1.70
CA SER A 66 -0.89 13.44 0.49
C SER A 66 -0.30 14.81 0.09
N GLN A 67 0.97 15.09 0.38
CA GLN A 67 1.62 16.37 0.06
C GLN A 67 1.65 16.68 -1.44
N LEU A 68 1.64 15.67 -2.32
CA LEU A 68 1.55 15.85 -3.78
C LEU A 68 0.13 15.82 -4.31
N GLY A 69 -0.88 15.79 -3.44
CA GLY A 69 -2.30 15.73 -3.80
C GLY A 69 -3.01 14.50 -3.26
N GLN A 70 -4.33 14.48 -3.40
CA GLN A 70 -5.15 13.35 -3.00
C GLN A 70 -4.87 12.11 -3.87
N ILE A 71 -5.22 10.91 -3.39
CA ILE A 71 -4.89 9.64 -4.03
C ILE A 71 -5.21 9.59 -5.53
N PRO A 72 -6.41 9.97 -6.01
CA PRO A 72 -6.70 9.94 -7.44
C PRO A 72 -5.72 10.78 -8.27
N ALA A 73 -5.44 12.01 -7.83
CA ALA A 73 -4.51 12.91 -8.54
C ALA A 73 -3.08 12.37 -8.58
N THR A 74 -2.60 11.71 -7.51
CA THR A 74 -1.25 11.13 -7.49
C THR A 74 -1.15 9.85 -8.33
N VAL A 75 -2.22 9.04 -8.39
CA VAL A 75 -2.32 7.86 -9.28
C VAL A 75 -2.31 8.29 -10.75
N ASP A 76 -3.10 9.31 -11.11
CA ASP A 76 -3.11 9.89 -12.45
C ASP A 76 -1.74 10.51 -12.78
N GLY A 77 -1.13 11.19 -11.80
CA GLY A 77 0.20 11.78 -11.93
C GLY A 77 1.28 10.75 -12.28
N VAL A 78 1.22 9.55 -11.69
CA VAL A 78 2.15 8.45 -12.04
C VAL A 78 1.87 7.95 -13.45
N ALA A 79 0.62 7.75 -13.84
CA ALA A 79 0.28 7.30 -15.19
C ALA A 79 0.75 8.30 -16.26
N LEU A 80 0.63 9.61 -15.99
CA LEU A 80 1.03 10.70 -16.88
C LEU A 80 2.53 11.04 -16.80
N GLY A 81 3.25 10.56 -15.77
CA GLY A 81 4.69 10.81 -15.58
C GLY A 81 5.04 12.16 -14.94
N THR A 82 4.10 12.84 -14.28
CA THR A 82 4.35 14.05 -13.49
C THR A 82 4.81 13.75 -12.06
N ILE A 83 4.55 12.53 -11.61
CA ILE A 83 5.03 11.93 -10.37
C ILE A 83 5.67 10.58 -10.75
N GLU A 84 6.85 10.28 -10.19
CA GLU A 84 7.58 9.08 -10.55
C GLU A 84 6.99 7.83 -9.87
N PHE A 85 6.49 7.96 -8.62
CA PHE A 85 5.99 6.83 -7.84
C PHE A 85 4.86 7.24 -6.88
N ALA A 86 3.86 6.35 -6.72
CA ALA A 86 2.83 6.48 -5.69
C ALA A 86 2.51 5.12 -5.05
N MET A 87 2.18 5.14 -3.75
CA MET A 87 1.82 3.94 -2.99
C MET A 87 0.48 4.12 -2.25
N PRO A 88 -0.64 4.09 -2.96
CA PRO A 88 -1.98 4.09 -2.36
C PRO A 88 -2.44 2.68 -1.94
N ALA A 89 -3.62 2.61 -1.28
CA ALA A 89 -4.36 1.36 -1.17
C ALA A 89 -4.71 0.83 -2.58
N VAL A 90 -4.59 -0.48 -2.77
CA VAL A 90 -4.73 -1.15 -4.09
C VAL A 90 -6.08 -0.89 -4.75
N GLY A 91 -7.15 -0.70 -3.97
CA GLY A 91 -8.48 -0.38 -4.49
C GLY A 91 -8.56 0.94 -5.27
N PHE A 92 -7.58 1.84 -5.12
CA PHE A 92 -7.46 3.06 -5.93
C PHE A 92 -6.68 2.85 -7.24
N LEU A 93 -6.02 1.72 -7.41
CA LEU A 93 -5.24 1.40 -8.61
C LEU A 93 -6.07 0.67 -9.69
N ILE A 94 -7.33 0.34 -9.44
CA ILE A 94 -8.17 -0.41 -10.38
C ILE A 94 -8.43 0.31 -11.70
N GLY A 95 -8.31 1.63 -11.73
CA GLY A 95 -8.37 2.43 -12.97
C GLY A 95 -7.14 2.23 -13.88
N LEU A 96 -6.00 1.88 -13.29
CA LEU A 96 -4.79 1.49 -14.02
C LEU A 96 -4.83 0.01 -14.40
N GLU A 97 -5.27 -0.84 -13.47
CA GLU A 97 -5.32 -2.29 -13.65
C GLU A 97 -6.39 -2.88 -12.74
N PRO A 98 -7.52 -3.36 -13.27
CA PRO A 98 -8.62 -3.93 -12.47
C PRO A 98 -8.21 -5.11 -11.59
N ARG A 99 -7.15 -5.82 -11.95
CA ARG A 99 -6.65 -7.00 -11.22
C ARG A 99 -6.10 -6.65 -9.83
N PHE A 100 -5.75 -5.39 -9.55
CA PHE A 100 -5.31 -4.97 -8.21
C PHE A 100 -6.30 -5.32 -7.11
N GLN A 101 -7.60 -5.35 -7.40
CA GLN A 101 -8.63 -5.64 -6.41
C GLN A 101 -8.58 -7.07 -5.84
N VAL A 102 -7.83 -8.02 -6.42
CA VAL A 102 -7.70 -9.39 -5.87
C VAL A 102 -7.19 -9.38 -4.42
N PHE A 103 -6.43 -8.36 -4.03
CA PHE A 103 -5.93 -8.18 -2.67
C PHE A 103 -6.99 -7.64 -1.69
N ASP A 104 -8.11 -7.10 -2.20
CA ASP A 104 -9.23 -6.62 -1.39
C ASP A 104 -10.21 -7.75 -1.02
N ALA A 105 -9.99 -8.97 -1.53
CA ALA A 105 -10.81 -10.13 -1.24
C ALA A 105 -10.60 -10.60 0.22
N ALA A 106 -11.69 -10.67 0.99
CA ALA A 106 -11.67 -11.23 2.33
C ALA A 106 -11.45 -12.75 2.32
N GLY A 107 -10.94 -13.31 3.41
CA GLY A 107 -10.83 -14.76 3.62
C GLY A 107 -9.66 -15.43 2.88
N VAL A 108 -8.76 -14.67 2.27
CA VAL A 108 -7.59 -15.20 1.53
C VAL A 108 -6.39 -15.41 2.45
N PHE A 109 -6.17 -14.50 3.38
CA PHE A 109 -5.01 -14.48 4.27
C PHE A 109 -5.41 -14.62 5.73
N ASP A 110 -4.58 -15.32 6.51
CA ASP A 110 -4.78 -15.51 7.95
C ASP A 110 -4.16 -14.37 8.75
N ASN A 111 -3.03 -13.83 8.30
CA ASN A 111 -2.29 -12.77 8.98
C ASN A 111 -1.30 -12.05 8.03
N VAL A 112 -0.71 -10.96 8.54
CA VAL A 112 0.26 -10.14 7.78
C VAL A 112 1.48 -10.97 7.35
N ALA A 113 2.03 -11.79 8.24
CA ALA A 113 3.25 -12.57 7.95
C ALA A 113 3.01 -13.61 6.83
N GLN A 114 1.86 -14.30 6.85
CA GLN A 114 1.48 -15.24 5.80
C GLN A 114 1.32 -14.51 4.46
N SER A 115 0.62 -13.39 4.44
CA SER A 115 0.42 -12.63 3.21
C SER A 115 1.75 -12.19 2.56
N GLN A 116 2.75 -11.79 3.35
CA GLN A 116 4.07 -11.43 2.84
C GLN A 116 4.81 -12.63 2.21
N LYS A 117 4.67 -13.84 2.81
CA LYS A 117 5.22 -15.07 2.20
C LYS A 117 4.55 -15.38 0.86
N VAL A 118 3.23 -15.21 0.77
CA VAL A 118 2.48 -15.39 -0.48
C VAL A 118 2.91 -14.40 -1.55
N LEU A 119 3.06 -13.11 -1.20
CA LEU A 119 3.53 -12.08 -2.12
C LEU A 119 4.97 -12.32 -2.61
N ALA A 120 5.79 -13.00 -1.81
CA ALA A 120 7.16 -13.37 -2.17
C ALA A 120 7.25 -14.62 -3.07
N ASP A 121 6.17 -15.41 -3.20
CA ASP A 121 6.15 -16.63 -4.02
C ASP A 121 6.43 -16.31 -5.50
N PRO A 122 7.31 -17.06 -6.18
CA PRO A 122 7.67 -16.80 -7.57
C PRO A 122 6.48 -16.81 -8.54
N ALA A 123 5.49 -17.69 -8.33
CA ALA A 123 4.31 -17.76 -9.20
C ALA A 123 3.43 -16.51 -9.03
N VAL A 124 3.25 -16.04 -7.79
CA VAL A 124 2.54 -14.79 -7.51
C VAL A 124 3.29 -13.60 -8.10
N ARG A 125 4.61 -13.49 -7.87
CA ARG A 125 5.44 -12.42 -8.44
C ARG A 125 5.38 -12.35 -9.96
N ALA A 126 5.41 -13.49 -10.64
CA ALA A 126 5.30 -13.55 -12.09
C ALA A 126 3.97 -12.95 -12.60
N ARG A 127 2.88 -13.17 -11.86
CA ARG A 127 1.57 -12.56 -12.17
C ARG A 127 1.60 -11.05 -11.93
N LEU A 128 2.10 -10.61 -10.77
CA LEU A 128 2.18 -9.21 -10.37
C LEU A 128 3.06 -8.37 -11.30
N ALA A 129 4.12 -8.94 -11.87
CA ALA A 129 5.01 -8.26 -12.79
C ALA A 129 4.31 -7.71 -14.05
N THR A 130 3.11 -8.21 -14.37
CA THR A 130 2.32 -7.75 -15.52
C THR A 130 1.30 -6.66 -15.18
N PHE A 131 1.18 -6.27 -13.90
CA PHE A 131 0.17 -5.30 -13.46
C PHE A 131 0.52 -3.89 -13.93
N GLY A 132 -0.45 -3.20 -14.52
CA GLY A 132 -0.34 -1.82 -14.93
C GLY A 132 0.39 -1.58 -16.25
N GLU A 133 0.90 -2.61 -16.92
CA GLU A 133 1.66 -2.47 -18.18
C GLU A 133 0.92 -1.67 -19.25
N ALA A 134 -0.36 -1.94 -19.44
CA ALA A 134 -1.19 -1.28 -20.45
C ALA A 134 -1.41 0.21 -20.19
N LYS A 135 -1.16 0.67 -18.96
CA LYS A 135 -1.32 2.07 -18.52
C LYS A 135 0.01 2.79 -18.26
N GLY A 136 1.12 2.22 -18.74
CA GLY A 136 2.43 2.87 -18.65
C GLY A 136 3.02 2.91 -17.24
N VAL A 137 2.55 2.03 -16.33
CA VAL A 137 3.10 1.90 -14.99
C VAL A 137 3.68 0.50 -14.77
N GLU A 138 4.56 0.40 -13.79
CA GLU A 138 5.15 -0.87 -13.32
C GLU A 138 4.90 -0.98 -11.82
N LEU A 139 4.43 -2.15 -11.38
CA LEU A 139 4.28 -2.45 -9.97
C LEU A 139 5.64 -2.85 -9.38
N LEU A 140 6.15 -2.05 -8.45
CA LEU A 140 7.41 -2.34 -7.76
C LEU A 140 7.21 -3.16 -6.49
N VAL A 141 6.09 -2.96 -5.79
CA VAL A 141 5.82 -3.60 -4.50
C VAL A 141 4.32 -3.70 -4.23
N VAL A 142 3.90 -4.79 -3.60
CA VAL A 142 2.64 -4.92 -2.87
C VAL A 142 2.98 -5.22 -1.43
N GLY A 143 2.36 -4.49 -0.51
CA GLY A 143 2.56 -4.68 0.92
C GLY A 143 1.24 -4.74 1.69
N ASN A 144 1.20 -5.56 2.73
CA ASN A 144 0.08 -5.62 3.66
C ASN A 144 0.27 -4.56 4.75
N ASN A 145 -0.61 -3.56 4.79
CA ASN A 145 -0.58 -2.46 5.76
C ASN A 145 -1.40 -2.75 7.04
N GLY A 146 -1.70 -4.01 7.29
CA GLY A 146 -2.37 -4.47 8.51
C GLY A 146 -3.83 -4.88 8.32
N PRO A 147 -4.45 -5.43 9.36
CA PRO A 147 -5.84 -5.86 9.35
C PRO A 147 -6.79 -4.68 9.13
N LEU A 148 -7.86 -4.92 8.38
CA LEU A 148 -8.92 -3.94 8.19
C LEU A 148 -9.78 -3.83 9.44
N MET A 149 -10.09 -2.59 9.79
CA MET A 149 -10.96 -2.20 10.88
C MET A 149 -12.10 -1.35 10.34
N VAL A 150 -13.24 -1.42 11.01
CA VAL A 150 -14.33 -0.46 10.83
C VAL A 150 -14.34 0.50 12.02
N ALA A 151 -13.88 1.74 11.81
CA ALA A 151 -14.12 2.82 12.75
C ALA A 151 -15.54 3.36 12.54
N SER A 152 -16.38 3.43 13.58
CA SER A 152 -17.80 3.76 13.44
C SER A 152 -18.36 4.54 14.63
N HIS A 153 -19.38 5.38 14.39
CA HIS A 153 -20.08 6.10 15.46
C HIS A 153 -20.90 5.17 16.36
N LYS A 154 -21.45 4.10 15.78
CA LYS A 154 -22.11 3.01 16.51
C LYS A 154 -21.23 1.77 16.44
N ALA A 155 -21.12 1.06 17.56
CA ALA A 155 -20.34 -0.19 17.60
C ALA A 155 -20.92 -1.22 16.61
N ILE A 156 -20.06 -1.83 15.81
CA ILE A 156 -20.38 -2.95 14.93
C ILE A 156 -19.95 -4.22 15.66
N ARG A 157 -20.89 -5.03 16.13
CA ARG A 157 -20.62 -6.25 16.91
C ARG A 157 -21.13 -7.52 16.22
N THR A 158 -21.98 -7.33 15.19
CA THR A 158 -22.57 -8.40 14.39
C THR A 158 -22.59 -8.01 12.91
N ALA A 159 -22.76 -8.99 12.02
CA ALA A 159 -22.98 -8.71 10.59
C ALA A 159 -24.24 -7.87 10.33
N ALA A 160 -25.28 -8.01 11.17
CA ALA A 160 -26.53 -7.26 11.05
C ALA A 160 -26.36 -5.75 11.35
N ASP A 161 -25.35 -5.37 12.15
CA ASP A 161 -25.10 -3.96 12.49
C ASP A 161 -24.65 -3.11 11.30
N PHE A 162 -24.24 -3.74 10.20
CA PHE A 162 -23.91 -3.02 8.96
C PHE A 162 -25.14 -2.50 8.20
N LYS A 163 -26.34 -3.02 8.50
CA LYS A 163 -27.54 -2.63 7.76
C LYS A 163 -27.83 -1.13 7.88
N GLY A 164 -27.89 -0.46 6.73
CA GLY A 164 -28.17 0.97 6.63
C GLY A 164 -26.96 1.87 6.92
N VAL A 165 -25.80 1.31 7.31
CA VAL A 165 -24.60 2.10 7.60
C VAL A 165 -24.02 2.68 6.31
N LYS A 166 -23.83 4.00 6.27
CA LYS A 166 -23.11 4.68 5.20
C LYS A 166 -21.62 4.59 5.50
N ILE A 167 -20.92 3.67 4.81
CA ILE A 167 -19.56 3.29 5.11
C ILE A 167 -18.58 3.70 4.00
N ARG A 168 -17.50 4.36 4.38
CA ARG A 168 -16.41 4.64 3.44
C ARG A 168 -15.53 3.41 3.23
N VAL A 169 -15.22 3.12 1.99
CA VAL A 169 -14.26 2.09 1.56
C VAL A 169 -13.02 2.72 0.91
N PRO A 170 -11.82 2.09 1.01
CA PRO A 170 -10.57 2.62 0.47
C PRO A 170 -10.40 2.29 -1.01
N GLY A 171 -11.10 3.04 -1.86
CA GLY A 171 -11.09 2.88 -3.31
C GLY A 171 -12.42 2.33 -3.87
N PRO A 172 -12.68 2.55 -5.16
CA PRO A 172 -13.93 2.16 -5.81
C PRO A 172 -13.95 0.69 -6.27
N ALA A 173 -13.07 -0.16 -5.74
CA ALA A 173 -12.96 -1.56 -6.12
C ALA A 173 -14.22 -2.35 -5.81
N PRO A 174 -14.77 -3.13 -6.77
CA PRO A 174 -15.91 -4.02 -6.54
C PRO A 174 -15.73 -4.94 -5.33
N LEU A 175 -14.54 -5.49 -5.09
CA LEU A 175 -14.26 -6.35 -3.93
C LEU A 175 -14.23 -5.59 -2.59
N HIS A 176 -14.18 -4.25 -2.60
CA HIS A 176 -14.48 -3.42 -1.43
C HIS A 176 -15.96 -3.05 -1.32
N ILE A 177 -16.65 -2.85 -2.44
CA ILE A 177 -18.03 -2.33 -2.48
C ILE A 177 -19.05 -3.44 -2.27
N GLN A 178 -18.96 -4.54 -3.04
CA GLN A 178 -19.99 -5.58 -3.03
C GLN A 178 -20.15 -6.30 -1.68
N PRO A 179 -19.08 -6.59 -0.91
CA PRO A 179 -19.21 -7.16 0.43
C PRO A 179 -20.12 -6.33 1.36
N PHE A 180 -19.93 -5.01 1.41
CA PHE A 180 -20.72 -4.14 2.28
C PHE A 180 -22.15 -3.94 1.77
N LYS A 181 -22.36 -3.91 0.45
CA LYS A 181 -23.74 -3.98 -0.11
C LYS A 181 -24.43 -5.27 0.28
N LYS A 182 -23.74 -6.41 0.27
CA LYS A 182 -24.29 -7.70 0.71
C LYS A 182 -24.73 -7.67 2.17
N LEU A 183 -23.98 -6.98 3.03
CA LEU A 183 -24.31 -6.75 4.44
C LEU A 183 -25.42 -5.68 4.64
N GLY A 184 -25.96 -5.09 3.58
CA GLY A 184 -27.01 -4.07 3.64
C GLY A 184 -26.51 -2.66 3.97
N ALA A 185 -25.20 -2.43 3.92
CA ALA A 185 -24.61 -1.09 4.06
C ALA A 185 -24.65 -0.31 2.73
N SER A 186 -24.37 0.99 2.82
CA SER A 186 -24.24 1.91 1.69
C SER A 186 -22.77 2.33 1.54
N PRO A 187 -21.93 1.57 0.83
CA PRO A 187 -20.52 1.88 0.67
C PRO A 187 -20.31 3.06 -0.28
N VAL A 188 -19.39 3.96 0.10
CA VAL A 188 -18.94 5.09 -0.71
C VAL A 188 -17.40 5.11 -0.72
N SER A 189 -16.82 5.47 -1.87
CA SER A 189 -15.37 5.67 -1.98
C SER A 189 -15.06 7.15 -1.99
N ILE A 190 -14.28 7.60 -1.01
CA ILE A 190 -13.75 8.97 -0.95
C ILE A 190 -12.25 8.91 -0.60
N PRO A 191 -11.44 9.89 -1.07
CA PRO A 191 -10.02 9.98 -0.75
C PRO A 191 -9.77 10.05 0.76
N LEU A 192 -8.62 9.52 1.22
CA LEU A 192 -8.34 9.40 2.65
C LEU A 192 -8.39 10.75 3.40
N GLY A 193 -7.89 11.82 2.79
CA GLY A 193 -7.89 13.16 3.41
C GLY A 193 -9.29 13.75 3.67
N GLU A 194 -10.32 13.25 2.99
CA GLU A 194 -11.72 13.70 3.15
C GLU A 194 -12.49 12.88 4.20
N VAL A 195 -11.96 11.74 4.63
CA VAL A 195 -12.71 10.78 5.46
C VAL A 195 -12.96 11.31 6.87
N LEU A 196 -11.92 11.83 7.54
CA LEU A 196 -12.08 12.33 8.90
C LEU A 196 -13.06 13.50 8.98
N PRO A 197 -13.00 14.52 8.10
CA PRO A 197 -14.04 15.55 8.02
C PRO A 197 -15.45 14.98 7.75
N ALA A 198 -15.58 13.98 6.88
CA ALA A 198 -16.86 13.36 6.57
C ALA A 198 -17.45 12.61 7.78
N MET A 199 -16.63 11.97 8.61
CA MET A 199 -17.05 11.36 9.87
C MET A 199 -17.41 12.43 10.91
N GLN A 200 -16.61 13.48 11.07
CA GLN A 200 -16.90 14.58 12.00
C GLN A 200 -18.25 15.24 11.70
N ASN A 201 -18.55 15.47 10.42
CA ASN A 201 -19.80 16.05 9.96
C ASN A 201 -20.94 15.03 9.83
N LYS A 202 -20.71 13.75 10.18
CA LYS A 202 -21.69 12.65 10.09
C LYS A 202 -22.27 12.47 8.68
N THR A 203 -21.51 12.83 7.64
CA THR A 203 -21.87 12.55 6.24
C THR A 203 -21.68 11.06 5.91
N ILE A 204 -20.82 10.38 6.66
CA ILE A 204 -20.67 8.93 6.70
C ILE A 204 -20.73 8.46 8.16
N ASP A 205 -21.21 7.24 8.38
CA ASP A 205 -21.38 6.64 9.72
C ASP A 205 -20.13 5.88 10.15
N ALA A 206 -19.38 5.35 9.18
CA ALA A 206 -18.24 4.48 9.41
C ALA A 206 -17.20 4.60 8.29
N SER A 207 -15.97 4.18 8.60
CA SER A 207 -14.88 4.07 7.62
C SER A 207 -14.08 2.80 7.84
N ILE A 208 -13.76 2.09 6.73
CA ILE A 208 -12.76 1.02 6.77
C ILE A 208 -11.38 1.59 6.52
N SER A 209 -10.41 1.14 7.32
CA SER A 209 -8.99 1.34 7.11
C SER A 209 -8.18 0.36 7.96
N SER A 210 -6.88 0.33 7.81
CA SER A 210 -6.01 -0.37 8.76
C SER A 210 -5.86 0.42 10.05
N PHE A 211 -5.53 -0.29 11.15
CA PHE A 211 -5.51 0.32 12.47
C PHE A 211 -4.47 1.43 12.62
N ASN A 212 -3.33 1.27 11.98
CA ASN A 212 -2.28 2.29 11.94
C ASN A 212 -2.75 3.60 11.28
N VAL A 213 -3.53 3.52 10.22
CA VAL A 213 -4.14 4.70 9.58
C VAL A 213 -5.15 5.36 10.52
N LEU A 214 -6.03 4.58 11.16
CA LEU A 214 -7.01 5.11 12.11
C LEU A 214 -6.35 5.83 13.28
N THR A 215 -5.27 5.27 13.83
CA THR A 215 -4.53 5.88 14.94
C THR A 215 -3.67 7.05 14.48
N GLY A 216 -3.00 6.94 13.33
CA GLY A 216 -2.15 7.99 12.76
C GLY A 216 -2.91 9.28 12.47
N PHE A 217 -4.15 9.17 12.02
CA PHE A 217 -5.07 10.30 11.80
C PHE A 217 -5.98 10.60 12.99
N LYS A 218 -5.76 9.97 14.14
CA LYS A 218 -6.48 10.22 15.41
C LYS A 218 -8.00 10.07 15.30
N TYR A 219 -8.48 9.04 14.58
CA TYR A 219 -9.91 8.79 14.46
C TYR A 219 -10.60 8.55 15.82
N TYR A 220 -9.84 8.16 16.84
CA TYR A 220 -10.33 8.06 18.22
C TYR A 220 -10.84 9.38 18.81
N ASP A 221 -10.54 10.53 18.21
CA ASP A 221 -11.10 11.82 18.61
C ASP A 221 -12.52 12.03 18.06
N VAL A 222 -12.92 11.27 17.05
CA VAL A 222 -14.22 11.38 16.37
C VAL A 222 -15.12 10.19 16.67
N THR A 223 -14.55 8.98 16.80
CA THR A 223 -15.28 7.75 17.11
C THR A 223 -14.48 6.90 18.10
N LYS A 224 -15.21 6.20 18.99
CA LYS A 224 -14.56 5.38 20.02
C LYS A 224 -14.55 3.88 19.71
N THR A 225 -15.20 3.44 18.64
CA THR A 225 -15.26 2.01 18.30
C THR A 225 -14.54 1.71 17.00
N ALA A 226 -13.74 0.65 17.02
CA ALA A 226 -13.10 0.09 15.84
C ALA A 226 -13.23 -1.44 15.89
N THR A 227 -13.90 -2.02 14.89
CA THR A 227 -14.17 -3.46 14.81
C THR A 227 -13.24 -4.11 13.81
N TYR A 228 -12.54 -5.17 14.21
CA TYR A 228 -11.75 -6.00 13.32
C TYR A 228 -12.63 -6.73 12.31
N LEU A 229 -12.29 -6.61 11.03
CA LEU A 229 -12.91 -7.40 9.96
C LEU A 229 -12.17 -8.72 9.80
N PRO A 230 -12.82 -9.87 10.05
CA PRO A 230 -12.16 -11.17 9.99
C PRO A 230 -11.49 -11.42 8.64
N SER A 231 -10.25 -11.95 8.66
CA SER A 231 -9.45 -12.29 7.47
C SER A 231 -9.51 -11.26 6.33
N SER A 232 -9.52 -9.99 6.72
CA SER A 232 -9.55 -8.85 5.80
C SER A 232 -8.37 -7.92 6.09
N PHE A 233 -7.64 -7.50 5.06
CA PHE A 233 -6.41 -6.73 5.21
C PHE A 233 -6.39 -5.55 4.23
N LEU A 234 -5.71 -4.47 4.63
CA LEU A 234 -5.44 -3.35 3.74
C LEU A 234 -4.12 -3.61 3.01
N PHE A 235 -4.20 -3.77 1.70
CA PHE A 235 -3.02 -3.82 0.87
C PHE A 235 -2.73 -2.48 0.21
N VAL A 236 -1.45 -2.17 0.05
CA VAL A 236 -0.95 -1.02 -0.69
C VAL A 236 -0.14 -1.49 -1.88
N GLY A 237 -0.22 -0.76 -2.98
CA GLY A 237 0.54 -1.04 -4.20
C GLY A 237 1.44 0.13 -4.55
N GLY A 238 2.76 -0.10 -4.64
CA GLY A 238 3.72 0.89 -5.09
C GLY A 238 3.93 0.80 -6.59
N VAL A 239 3.41 1.78 -7.35
CA VAL A 239 3.51 1.84 -8.80
C VAL A 239 4.46 2.95 -9.24
N VAL A 240 5.30 2.66 -10.25
CA VAL A 240 6.26 3.60 -10.84
C VAL A 240 5.93 3.86 -12.30
N ASN A 241 6.18 5.08 -12.76
CA ASN A 241 6.04 5.43 -14.19
C ASN A 241 7.08 4.70 -15.04
N ARG A 242 6.65 4.00 -16.09
CA ARG A 242 7.54 3.24 -16.98
C ARG A 242 8.46 4.11 -17.82
N ASN A 243 8.03 5.32 -18.18
CA ASN A 243 8.90 6.22 -18.95
C ASN A 243 10.02 6.74 -18.06
N PHE A 244 9.76 7.02 -16.78
CA PHE A 244 10.82 7.30 -15.83
C PHE A 244 11.82 6.13 -15.73
N MET A 245 11.34 4.89 -15.57
CA MET A 245 12.22 3.71 -15.53
C MET A 245 13.06 3.52 -16.79
N LYS A 246 12.51 3.88 -17.97
CA LYS A 246 13.27 3.88 -19.23
C LYS A 246 14.30 5.00 -19.27
N SER A 247 13.95 6.21 -18.81
CA SER A 247 14.82 7.40 -18.89
C SER A 247 16.07 7.28 -18.02
N ILE A 248 15.99 6.60 -16.88
CA ILE A 248 17.15 6.38 -15.99
C ILE A 248 18.11 5.29 -16.51
N GLY A 249 17.71 4.55 -17.55
CA GLY A 249 18.52 3.49 -18.16
C GLY A 249 18.50 2.16 -17.39
N PRO A 250 18.96 1.06 -18.01
CA PRO A 250 18.80 -0.28 -17.49
C PRO A 250 19.54 -0.54 -16.15
N GLU A 251 20.72 0.06 -15.97
CA GLU A 251 21.51 -0.07 -14.75
C GLU A 251 20.77 0.50 -13.53
N LEU A 252 20.35 1.76 -13.60
CA LEU A 252 19.64 2.43 -12.50
C LEU A 252 18.26 1.82 -12.29
N ALA A 253 17.56 1.43 -13.34
CA ALA A 253 16.27 0.76 -13.24
C ALA A 253 16.39 -0.61 -12.50
N THR A 254 17.50 -1.33 -12.70
CA THR A 254 17.79 -2.56 -11.95
C THR A 254 17.97 -2.25 -10.46
N ILE A 255 18.76 -1.21 -10.12
CA ILE A 255 18.94 -0.76 -8.73
C ILE A 255 17.59 -0.43 -8.08
N VAL A 256 16.75 0.32 -8.77
CA VAL A 256 15.40 0.69 -8.27
C VAL A 256 14.56 -0.56 -7.96
N ARG A 257 14.52 -1.55 -8.86
CA ARG A 257 13.76 -2.80 -8.65
C ARG A 257 14.31 -3.65 -7.51
N GLU A 258 15.62 -3.75 -7.41
CA GLU A 258 16.27 -4.55 -6.37
C GLU A 258 16.10 -3.94 -4.99
N GLU A 259 16.25 -2.61 -4.86
CA GLU A 259 16.04 -1.93 -3.58
C GLU A 259 14.56 -1.90 -3.19
N ALA A 260 13.62 -1.81 -4.14
CA ALA A 260 12.20 -1.99 -3.87
C ALA A 260 11.91 -3.36 -3.25
N ARG A 261 12.49 -4.43 -3.82
CA ARG A 261 12.34 -5.79 -3.32
C ARG A 261 13.00 -5.98 -1.95
N LYS A 262 14.20 -5.45 -1.74
CA LYS A 262 14.90 -5.52 -0.46
C LYS A 262 14.13 -4.84 0.66
N ALA A 263 13.51 -3.71 0.38
CA ALA A 263 12.71 -2.96 1.34
C ALA A 263 11.38 -3.67 1.72
N GLU A 264 10.92 -4.69 0.97
CA GLU A 264 9.68 -5.44 1.28
C GLU A 264 9.69 -6.06 2.68
N THR A 265 10.87 -6.37 3.24
CA THR A 265 11.00 -6.90 4.60
C THR A 265 10.39 -5.98 5.67
N VAL A 266 10.28 -4.68 5.39
CA VAL A 266 9.63 -3.71 6.28
C VAL A 266 8.18 -4.09 6.56
N PHE A 267 7.44 -4.61 5.57
CA PHE A 267 6.05 -5.01 5.78
C PHE A 267 5.90 -6.20 6.73
N SER A 268 6.86 -7.12 6.76
CA SER A 268 6.83 -8.27 7.67
C SER A 268 7.41 -7.96 9.05
N THR A 269 8.35 -7.04 9.17
CA THR A 269 8.97 -6.67 10.44
C THR A 269 8.23 -5.55 11.14
N PHE A 270 8.27 -4.35 10.57
CA PHE A 270 7.59 -3.19 11.13
C PHE A 270 6.05 -3.38 11.13
N GLY A 271 5.47 -3.84 10.00
CA GLY A 271 4.02 -3.96 9.85
C GLY A 271 3.39 -4.92 10.87
N VAL A 272 4.04 -6.02 11.23
CA VAL A 272 3.54 -6.95 12.27
C VAL A 272 3.57 -6.30 13.65
N ALA A 273 4.66 -5.63 14.01
CA ALA A 273 4.79 -4.96 15.31
C ALA A 273 3.82 -3.76 15.44
N ASP A 274 3.53 -3.09 14.31
CA ASP A 274 2.68 -1.90 14.27
C ASP A 274 1.21 -2.19 14.62
N VAL A 275 0.73 -3.41 14.38
CA VAL A 275 -0.66 -3.81 14.68
C VAL A 275 -0.94 -3.68 16.17
N GLU A 276 -0.10 -4.24 17.05
CA GLU A 276 -0.32 -4.16 18.50
C GLU A 276 -0.04 -2.76 19.03
N ARG A 277 1.03 -2.11 18.59
CA ARG A 277 1.35 -0.72 18.95
C ARG A 277 0.17 0.22 18.69
N THR A 278 -0.47 0.11 17.52
CA THR A 278 -1.58 0.99 17.15
C THR A 278 -2.86 0.65 17.90
N ARG A 279 -3.08 -0.62 18.23
CA ARG A 279 -4.16 -1.05 19.11
C ARG A 279 -4.01 -0.43 20.52
N GLU A 280 -2.81 -0.48 21.11
CA GLU A 280 -2.52 0.15 22.40
C GLU A 280 -2.79 1.66 22.38
N ILE A 281 -2.36 2.35 21.32
CA ILE A 281 -2.63 3.79 21.16
C ILE A 281 -4.14 4.06 21.14
N TRP A 282 -4.91 3.26 20.40
CA TRP A 282 -6.36 3.39 20.32
C TRP A 282 -7.03 3.26 21.69
N VAL A 283 -6.70 2.20 22.42
CA VAL A 283 -7.26 1.93 23.74
C VAL A 283 -6.84 3.00 24.75
N LYS A 284 -5.58 3.44 24.75
CA LYS A 284 -5.08 4.51 25.63
C LYS A 284 -5.83 5.84 25.43
N ASN A 285 -6.36 6.10 24.22
CA ASN A 285 -7.16 7.27 23.91
C ASN A 285 -8.68 7.03 24.12
N GLY A 286 -9.05 6.01 24.89
CA GLY A 286 -10.43 5.70 25.26
C GLY A 286 -11.24 5.02 24.15
N GLY A 287 -10.55 4.45 23.15
CA GLY A 287 -11.18 3.68 22.09
C GLY A 287 -11.38 2.20 22.49
N GLU A 288 -12.42 1.58 21.96
CA GLU A 288 -12.69 0.15 22.05
C GLU A 288 -12.29 -0.54 20.75
N ALA A 289 -11.41 -1.54 20.83
CA ALA A 289 -11.06 -2.42 19.71
C ALA A 289 -11.91 -3.70 19.82
N ILE A 290 -12.89 -3.84 18.94
CA ILE A 290 -13.89 -4.90 18.97
C ILE A 290 -13.42 -6.07 18.12
N VAL A 291 -13.49 -7.29 18.67
CA VAL A 291 -13.32 -8.54 17.93
C VAL A 291 -14.68 -9.22 17.86
N LEU A 292 -15.12 -9.61 16.67
CA LEU A 292 -16.39 -10.33 16.53
C LEU A 292 -16.31 -11.71 17.20
N PRO A 293 -17.37 -12.15 17.90
CA PRO A 293 -17.47 -13.52 18.38
C PRO A 293 -17.32 -14.52 17.21
N PRO A 294 -16.82 -15.74 17.45
CA PRO A 294 -16.55 -16.71 16.38
C PRO A 294 -17.72 -16.98 15.44
N ALA A 295 -18.94 -17.08 15.96
CA ALA A 295 -20.14 -17.30 15.15
C ALA A 295 -20.44 -16.09 14.24
N GLU A 296 -20.29 -14.86 14.77
CA GLU A 296 -20.48 -13.63 14.01
C GLU A 296 -19.38 -13.44 12.97
N ALA A 297 -18.12 -13.77 13.30
CA ALA A 297 -17.00 -13.75 12.36
C ALA A 297 -17.24 -14.72 11.19
N ALA A 298 -17.74 -15.93 11.47
CA ALA A 298 -18.07 -16.91 10.44
C ALA A 298 -19.25 -16.45 9.56
N SER A 299 -20.29 -15.85 10.17
CA SER A 299 -21.42 -15.27 9.42
C SER A 299 -20.98 -14.13 8.51
N TYR A 300 -20.18 -13.20 9.04
CA TYR A 300 -19.58 -12.10 8.27
C TYR A 300 -18.79 -12.63 7.07
N LEU A 301 -17.84 -13.56 7.31
CA LEU A 301 -17.01 -14.12 6.24
C LEU A 301 -17.84 -14.81 5.16
N LYS A 302 -18.85 -15.60 5.55
CA LYS A 302 -19.77 -16.25 4.60
C LYS A 302 -20.42 -15.22 3.68
N ASP A 303 -20.93 -14.12 4.21
CA ASP A 303 -21.61 -13.10 3.42
C ASP A 303 -20.63 -12.35 2.50
N VAL A 304 -19.49 -11.85 3.04
CA VAL A 304 -18.56 -11.05 2.27
C VAL A 304 -17.80 -11.84 1.20
N THR A 305 -17.54 -13.13 1.44
CA THR A 305 -16.87 -13.98 0.46
C THR A 305 -17.83 -14.47 -0.64
N SER A 306 -19.14 -14.50 -0.39
CA SER A 306 -20.15 -14.96 -1.35
C SER A 306 -20.21 -14.14 -2.64
N VAL A 307 -19.73 -12.89 -2.60
CA VAL A 307 -19.73 -11.98 -3.77
C VAL A 307 -18.49 -12.12 -4.65
N ILE A 308 -17.43 -12.79 -4.15
CA ILE A 308 -16.13 -12.87 -4.83
C ILE A 308 -16.26 -13.54 -6.22
N PRO A 309 -16.93 -14.69 -6.38
CA PRO A 309 -17.02 -15.37 -7.68
C PRO A 309 -17.59 -14.47 -8.78
N ALA A 310 -18.69 -13.76 -8.50
CA ALA A 310 -19.33 -12.89 -9.48
C ALA A 310 -18.44 -11.71 -9.90
N VAL A 311 -17.59 -11.20 -8.99
CA VAL A 311 -16.62 -10.15 -9.33
C VAL A 311 -15.49 -10.71 -10.17
N LEU A 312 -14.97 -11.89 -9.84
CA LEU A 312 -13.87 -12.54 -10.59
C LEU A 312 -14.27 -12.93 -12.02
N GLU A 313 -15.52 -13.30 -12.24
CA GLU A 313 -16.07 -13.63 -13.57
C GLU A 313 -16.00 -12.44 -14.55
N THR A 314 -15.94 -11.22 -14.06
CA THR A 314 -15.84 -10.01 -14.92
C THR A 314 -14.48 -9.88 -15.62
N ASN A 315 -13.44 -10.59 -15.14
CA ASN A 315 -12.09 -10.53 -15.71
C ASN A 315 -11.37 -11.88 -15.54
N PRO A 316 -11.20 -12.69 -16.61
CA PRO A 316 -10.55 -13.99 -16.54
C PRO A 316 -9.12 -13.96 -16.00
N GLN A 317 -8.35 -12.91 -16.30
CA GLN A 317 -6.99 -12.78 -15.77
C GLN A 317 -7.00 -12.52 -14.26
N MET A 318 -7.93 -11.70 -13.78
CA MET A 318 -8.13 -11.46 -12.35
C MET A 318 -8.48 -12.75 -11.61
N LYS A 319 -9.32 -13.60 -12.21
CA LYS A 319 -9.64 -14.92 -11.64
C LYS A 319 -8.39 -15.79 -11.51
N ILE A 320 -7.56 -15.86 -12.56
CA ILE A 320 -6.30 -16.62 -12.52
C ILE A 320 -5.36 -16.08 -11.45
N ASP A 321 -5.23 -14.74 -11.30
CA ASP A 321 -4.41 -14.11 -10.29
C ASP A 321 -4.91 -14.47 -8.88
N TYR A 322 -6.22 -14.36 -8.65
CA TYR A 322 -6.86 -14.73 -7.39
C TYR A 322 -6.63 -16.21 -7.05
N ASP A 323 -6.90 -17.11 -7.99
CA ASP A 323 -6.73 -18.56 -7.80
C ASP A 323 -5.25 -18.90 -7.47
N THR A 324 -4.30 -18.23 -8.14
CA THR A 324 -2.85 -18.39 -7.86
C THR A 324 -2.52 -17.96 -6.43
N ILE A 325 -3.01 -16.80 -5.99
CA ILE A 325 -2.80 -16.28 -4.64
C ILE A 325 -3.41 -17.24 -3.60
N VAL A 326 -4.67 -17.66 -3.79
CA VAL A 326 -5.36 -18.56 -2.86
C VAL A 326 -4.66 -19.93 -2.78
N ALA A 327 -4.26 -20.50 -3.92
CA ALA A 327 -3.53 -21.76 -3.95
C ALA A 327 -2.19 -21.67 -3.21
N THR A 328 -1.49 -20.53 -3.34
CA THR A 328 -0.22 -20.28 -2.65
C THR A 328 -0.45 -20.09 -1.15
N ALA A 329 -1.50 -19.36 -0.74
CA ALA A 329 -1.83 -19.13 0.66
C ALA A 329 -2.18 -20.44 1.42
N LYS A 330 -2.74 -21.42 0.74
CA LYS A 330 -3.12 -22.73 1.30
C LYS A 330 -1.99 -23.76 1.34
N ARG A 331 -0.80 -23.46 0.77
CA ARG A 331 0.33 -24.38 0.83
C ARG A 331 0.84 -24.47 2.28
N PRO A 332 1.14 -25.70 2.78
CA PRO A 332 1.82 -25.84 4.07
C PRO A 332 3.13 -25.03 4.07
N ALA A 333 3.46 -24.43 5.21
CA ALA A 333 4.77 -23.77 5.34
C ALA A 333 5.86 -24.82 5.09
N VAL A 334 6.69 -24.61 4.10
CA VAL A 334 7.92 -25.41 3.93
C VAL A 334 8.83 -24.99 5.05
N ASN A 335 9.09 -25.93 6.00
CA ASN A 335 10.00 -25.74 7.13
C ASN A 335 11.45 -25.59 6.64
#